data_603efb0d3fef3607fe281682cf53d5a3
#
_entry.id   603efb0d3fef3607fe281682cf53d5a3
#
_cell.length_a   1.000
_cell.length_b   1.000
_cell.length_c   1.000
_cell.angle_alpha   90.00
_cell.angle_beta   90.00
_cell.angle_gamma   90.00
#
_symmetry.space_group_name_H-M   'P 1'
#
loop_
_entity.id
_entity.type
_entity.pdbx_description
1 polymer ?
#
loop_
_entity_poly.entity_id
_entity_poly.type
_entity_poly.pdbx_seq_one_letter_code
_entity_poly.pdbx_strand_id
1 'polypeptide(L)'
;VLDFASVDVSFISLDKILTPAYALLKEQGEMVALIKPQFEAGREKVGKKGVVRDPKVHEEVISRIVRHADEVSFEVLDLSYSPIRGPEGNIEYLIHLRKNPERTVYPDIPAVFEKKIKEIVEEAHQELEKP
;
A
#
# COMPACT_ATOMS: atom_id res chain seq x y z
N VAL A 1 16.83 -0.91 16.85
CA VAL A 1 16.23 0.25 16.19
C VAL A 1 16.76 0.31 14.76
N LEU A 2 15.85 0.40 13.80
CA LEU A 2 16.17 0.31 12.38
C LEU A 2 16.09 1.66 11.68
N ASP A 3 17.03 1.92 10.76
CA ASP A 3 16.98 3.07 9.86
C ASP A 3 16.02 2.83 8.71
N PHE A 4 15.88 1.58 8.29
CA PHE A 4 15.10 1.21 7.12
C PHE A 4 14.54 -0.18 7.27
N ALA A 5 13.33 -0.40 6.76
CA ALA A 5 12.70 -1.71 6.69
C ALA A 5 12.04 -1.90 5.33
N SER A 6 12.09 -3.13 4.82
CA SER A 6 11.27 -3.49 3.66
C SER A 6 10.36 -4.63 4.05
N VAL A 7 9.10 -4.57 3.62
CA VAL A 7 8.07 -5.50 4.03
C VAL A 7 7.39 -6.12 2.82
N ASP A 8 7.44 -7.44 2.77
CA ASP A 8 6.75 -8.24 1.75
C ASP A 8 6.13 -9.43 2.49
N VAL A 9 4.86 -9.32 2.82
CA VAL A 9 4.14 -10.35 3.57
C VAL A 9 2.94 -10.84 2.76
N SER A 10 2.62 -12.12 2.92
CA SER A 10 1.49 -12.76 2.26
C SER A 10 0.52 -13.29 3.31
N PHE A 11 -0.78 -13.32 2.94
CA PHE A 11 -1.85 -13.86 3.78
C PHE A 11 -2.11 -13.10 5.08
N ILE A 12 -1.56 -11.88 5.19
CA ILE A 12 -1.80 -11.01 6.33
C ILE A 12 -1.92 -9.56 5.83
N SER A 13 -2.82 -8.80 6.44
CA SER A 13 -2.98 -7.40 6.09
C SER A 13 -1.82 -6.55 6.63
N LEU A 14 -1.41 -5.53 5.85
CA LEU A 14 -0.46 -4.54 6.31
C LEU A 14 -0.96 -3.80 7.56
N ASP A 15 -2.29 -3.73 7.78
CA ASP A 15 -2.85 -3.13 8.98
C ASP A 15 -2.25 -3.76 10.26
N LYS A 16 -1.92 -5.03 10.21
CA LYS A 16 -1.34 -5.74 11.35
C LYS A 16 0.18 -5.60 11.45
N ILE A 17 0.80 -5.14 10.38
CA ILE A 17 2.26 -5.03 10.28
C ILE A 17 2.76 -3.62 10.62
N LEU A 18 1.98 -2.59 10.26
CA LEU A 18 2.44 -1.21 10.36
C LEU A 18 2.78 -0.79 11.79
N THR A 19 1.97 -1.16 12.77
CA THR A 19 2.23 -0.79 14.17
C THR A 19 3.52 -1.41 14.72
N PRO A 20 3.74 -2.75 14.59
CA PRO A 20 5.02 -3.31 15.03
C PRO A 20 6.22 -2.74 14.26
N ALA A 21 6.08 -2.52 12.96
CA ALA A 21 7.16 -1.96 12.15
C ALA A 21 7.51 -0.54 12.60
N TYR A 22 6.49 0.27 12.90
CA TYR A 22 6.71 1.61 13.42
C TYR A 22 7.55 1.59 14.69
N ALA A 23 7.24 0.65 15.60
CA ALA A 23 7.98 0.54 16.87
C ALA A 23 9.46 0.17 16.66
N LEU A 24 9.77 -0.57 15.60
CA LEU A 24 11.14 -1.00 15.31
C LEU A 24 11.99 0.07 14.61
N LEU A 25 11.35 1.04 13.94
CA LEU A 25 12.04 2.10 13.24
C LEU A 25 12.44 3.21 14.20
N LYS A 26 13.59 3.82 13.97
CA LYS A 26 13.94 5.05 14.66
C LYS A 26 13.21 6.22 14.00
N GLU A 27 13.13 7.36 14.69
CA GLU A 27 12.55 8.57 14.11
C GLU A 27 13.25 8.91 12.80
N GLN A 28 12.45 9.30 11.80
CA GLN A 28 12.90 9.55 10.43
C GLN A 28 13.37 8.31 9.69
N GLY A 29 13.27 7.13 10.32
CA GLY A 29 13.50 5.86 9.62
C GLY A 29 12.42 5.60 8.59
N GLU A 30 12.78 4.90 7.52
CA GLU A 30 11.90 4.70 6.38
C GLU A 30 11.55 3.24 6.17
N MET A 31 10.40 3.02 5.52
CA MET A 31 9.92 1.69 5.21
C MET A 31 9.32 1.67 3.82
N VAL A 32 9.59 0.61 3.07
CA VAL A 32 8.89 0.32 1.83
C VAL A 32 8.11 -0.98 2.03
N ALA A 33 6.83 -0.97 1.71
CA ALA A 33 5.99 -2.15 1.82
C ALA A 33 5.25 -2.42 0.53
N LEU A 34 5.04 -3.70 0.23
CA LEU A 34 4.20 -4.13 -0.88
C LEU A 34 2.75 -4.19 -0.42
N ILE A 35 1.89 -3.54 -1.18
CA ILE A 35 0.44 -3.63 -1.02
C ILE A 35 -0.06 -4.68 -2.00
N LYS A 36 -0.67 -5.74 -1.47
CA LYS A 36 -1.14 -6.88 -2.26
C LYS A 36 -2.66 -6.95 -2.16
N PRO A 37 -3.39 -6.41 -3.14
CA PRO A 37 -4.86 -6.37 -3.08
C PRO A 37 -5.49 -7.74 -2.81
N GLN A 38 -4.88 -8.82 -3.29
CA GLN A 38 -5.39 -10.17 -3.08
C GLN A 38 -5.42 -10.60 -1.61
N PHE A 39 -4.62 -9.95 -0.75
CA PHE A 39 -4.60 -10.23 0.70
C PHE A 39 -5.21 -9.10 1.53
N GLU A 40 -5.57 -7.98 0.90
CA GLU A 40 -6.13 -6.81 1.58
C GLU A 40 -7.63 -6.67 1.34
N ALA A 41 -8.13 -7.12 0.19
CA ALA A 41 -9.54 -7.06 -0.15
C ALA A 41 -10.30 -8.20 0.55
N GLY A 42 -11.60 -8.00 0.80
CA GLY A 42 -12.45 -9.04 1.32
C GLY A 42 -12.60 -10.18 0.30
N ARG A 43 -12.93 -11.38 0.78
CA ARG A 43 -13.06 -12.57 -0.07
C ARG A 43 -14.02 -12.38 -1.24
N GLU A 44 -15.10 -11.63 -1.03
CA GLU A 44 -16.11 -11.37 -2.05
C GLU A 44 -15.57 -10.56 -3.23
N LYS A 45 -14.43 -9.89 -3.04
CA LYS A 45 -13.81 -9.08 -4.09
C LYS A 45 -12.64 -9.79 -4.78
N VAL A 46 -12.31 -11.00 -4.32
CA VAL A 46 -11.25 -11.80 -4.90
C VAL A 46 -11.85 -12.78 -5.87
N GLY A 47 -11.38 -12.76 -7.11
CA GLY A 47 -11.85 -13.65 -8.16
C GLY A 47 -11.28 -15.05 -8.05
N LYS A 48 -11.56 -15.88 -9.07
CA LYS A 48 -10.99 -17.21 -9.18
C LYS A 48 -9.47 -17.13 -9.18
N LYS A 49 -8.81 -18.14 -8.63
CA LYS A 49 -7.35 -18.22 -8.52
C LYS A 49 -6.73 -17.16 -7.64
N GLY A 50 -7.54 -16.49 -6.79
CA GLY A 50 -7.01 -15.50 -5.87
C GLY A 50 -6.56 -14.21 -6.54
N VAL A 51 -7.21 -13.80 -7.62
CA VAL A 51 -6.86 -12.57 -8.35
C VAL A 51 -7.87 -11.47 -8.12
N VAL A 52 -7.41 -10.28 -7.77
CA VAL A 52 -8.22 -9.08 -7.68
C VAL A 52 -7.95 -8.23 -8.93
N ARG A 53 -8.95 -8.10 -9.81
CA ARG A 53 -8.79 -7.42 -11.10
C ARG A 53 -9.40 -6.02 -11.16
N ASP A 54 -10.37 -5.73 -10.29
CA ASP A 54 -11.12 -4.47 -10.36
C ASP A 54 -10.24 -3.29 -9.91
N PRO A 55 -9.96 -2.32 -10.79
CA PRO A 55 -9.16 -1.15 -10.42
C PRO A 55 -9.73 -0.38 -9.24
N LYS A 56 -11.06 -0.33 -9.10
CA LYS A 56 -11.68 0.37 -7.97
C LYS A 56 -11.38 -0.31 -6.64
N VAL A 57 -11.29 -1.63 -6.64
CA VAL A 57 -10.92 -2.38 -5.44
C VAL A 57 -9.46 -2.06 -5.08
N HIS A 58 -8.59 -1.96 -6.07
CA HIS A 58 -7.20 -1.56 -5.85
C HIS A 58 -7.12 -0.17 -5.22
N GLU A 59 -7.90 0.80 -5.75
CA GLU A 59 -7.95 2.15 -5.18
C GLU A 59 -8.43 2.15 -3.74
N GLU A 60 -9.48 1.39 -3.42
CA GLU A 60 -10.00 1.28 -2.06
C GLU A 60 -8.97 0.71 -1.09
N VAL A 61 -8.27 -0.34 -1.52
CA VAL A 61 -7.22 -0.98 -0.70
C VAL A 61 -6.11 0.02 -0.41
N ILE A 62 -5.61 0.71 -1.42
CA ILE A 62 -4.53 1.67 -1.24
C ILE A 62 -4.97 2.80 -0.32
N SER A 63 -6.18 3.32 -0.50
CA SER A 63 -6.73 4.39 0.35
C SER A 63 -6.80 3.96 1.81
N ARG A 64 -7.23 2.71 2.06
CA ARG A 64 -7.31 2.18 3.43
C ARG A 64 -5.91 2.09 4.06
N ILE A 65 -4.93 1.61 3.32
CA ILE A 65 -3.56 1.50 3.82
C ILE A 65 -2.96 2.88 4.10
N VAL A 66 -3.19 3.84 3.22
CA VAL A 66 -2.74 5.24 3.43
C VAL A 66 -3.32 5.81 4.72
N ARG A 67 -4.62 5.61 4.93
CA ARG A 67 -5.28 6.07 6.16
C ARG A 67 -4.68 5.40 7.39
N HIS A 68 -4.51 4.10 7.35
CA HIS A 68 -3.98 3.36 8.49
C HIS A 68 -2.53 3.77 8.79
N ALA A 69 -1.72 3.98 7.77
CA ALA A 69 -0.35 4.45 7.93
C ALA A 69 -0.33 5.80 8.66
N ASP A 70 -1.21 6.72 8.28
CA ASP A 70 -1.30 8.01 8.94
C ASP A 70 -1.74 7.87 10.40
N GLU A 71 -2.69 6.98 10.68
CA GLU A 71 -3.14 6.72 12.05
C GLU A 71 -2.02 6.21 12.95
N VAL A 72 -1.07 5.47 12.39
CA VAL A 72 0.09 4.94 13.11
C VAL A 72 1.21 5.99 13.23
N SER A 73 1.06 7.13 12.58
CA SER A 73 2.01 8.26 12.55
C SER A 73 3.15 8.10 11.55
N PHE A 74 2.90 7.32 10.50
CA PHE A 74 3.77 7.34 9.33
C PHE A 74 3.42 8.52 8.43
N GLU A 75 4.44 9.09 7.82
CA GLU A 75 4.30 10.01 6.71
C GLU A 75 4.39 9.22 5.41
N VAL A 76 3.44 9.40 4.51
CA VAL A 76 3.46 8.74 3.20
C VAL A 76 4.32 9.58 2.27
N LEU A 77 5.46 9.02 1.87
CA LEU A 77 6.41 9.71 1.00
C LEU A 77 6.11 9.49 -0.47
N ASP A 78 5.71 8.28 -0.85
CA ASP A 78 5.40 7.98 -2.23
C ASP A 78 4.54 6.74 -2.36
N LEU A 79 3.86 6.63 -3.49
CA LEU A 79 3.07 5.49 -3.91
C LEU A 79 3.45 5.16 -5.35
N SER A 80 3.61 3.88 -5.65
CA SER A 80 3.88 3.43 -7.00
C SER A 80 3.34 2.02 -7.20
N TYR A 81 3.42 1.50 -8.42
CA TYR A 81 3.08 0.09 -8.66
C TYR A 81 4.35 -0.70 -8.87
N SER A 82 4.28 -1.99 -8.51
CA SER A 82 5.40 -2.89 -8.76
C SER A 82 5.44 -3.24 -10.26
N PRO A 83 6.60 -3.16 -10.92
CA PRO A 83 6.71 -3.53 -12.33
C PRO A 83 6.58 -5.04 -12.55
N ILE A 84 6.65 -5.82 -11.47
CA ILE A 84 6.54 -7.28 -11.53
C ILE A 84 5.20 -7.69 -10.95
N ARG A 85 4.45 -8.54 -11.68
CA ARG A 85 3.18 -9.07 -11.17
C ARG A 85 3.45 -10.11 -10.09
N GLY A 86 2.56 -10.13 -9.08
CA GLY A 86 2.57 -11.15 -8.05
C GLY A 86 1.95 -12.46 -8.52
N PRO A 87 1.67 -13.37 -7.59
CA PRO A 87 1.10 -14.69 -7.92
C PRO A 87 -0.19 -14.58 -8.75
N GLU A 88 -0.36 -15.48 -9.70
CA GLU A 88 -1.52 -15.56 -10.60
C GLU A 88 -1.76 -14.28 -11.40
N GLY A 89 -0.73 -13.43 -11.52
CA GLY A 89 -0.81 -12.19 -12.27
C GLY A 89 -1.39 -11.02 -11.53
N ASN A 90 -1.49 -11.08 -10.20
CA ASN A 90 -1.95 -9.95 -9.40
C ASN A 90 -1.03 -8.74 -9.56
N ILE A 91 -1.64 -7.56 -9.70
CA ILE A 91 -0.90 -6.30 -9.67
C ILE A 91 -0.68 -5.92 -8.20
N GLU A 92 0.54 -5.55 -7.87
CA GLU A 92 0.91 -5.14 -6.52
C GLU A 92 1.45 -3.72 -6.54
N TYR A 93 1.37 -3.05 -5.39
CA TYR A 93 1.76 -1.65 -5.28
C TYR A 93 2.83 -1.50 -4.20
N LEU A 94 3.52 -0.36 -4.25
CA LEU A 94 4.54 -0.02 -3.27
C LEU A 94 4.13 1.24 -2.52
N ILE A 95 4.25 1.21 -1.21
CA ILE A 95 4.08 2.39 -0.38
C ILE A 95 5.40 2.68 0.33
N HIS A 96 5.86 3.93 0.24
CA HIS A 96 7.09 4.39 0.87
C HIS A 96 6.71 5.31 2.03
N LEU A 97 7.14 4.94 3.22
CA LEU A 97 6.74 5.58 4.47
C LEU A 97 7.96 6.05 5.26
N ARG A 98 7.74 7.08 6.09
CA ARG A 98 8.74 7.54 7.06
C ARG A 98 8.09 7.63 8.44
N LYS A 99 8.79 7.14 9.46
CA LYS A 99 8.36 7.35 10.84
C LYS A 99 8.58 8.81 11.21
N ASN A 100 7.51 9.59 11.17
CA ASN A 100 7.57 11.02 11.45
C ASN A 100 6.38 11.46 12.29
N PRO A 101 6.53 11.45 13.64
CA PRO A 101 5.43 11.87 14.52
C PRO A 101 5.07 13.34 14.36
N GLU A 102 5.98 14.16 13.78
CA GLU A 102 5.74 15.58 13.55
C GLU A 102 5.31 15.89 12.10
N ARG A 103 4.88 14.89 11.35
CA ARG A 103 4.40 15.07 9.99
C ARG A 103 3.20 16.02 9.92
N THR A 104 2.97 16.59 8.72
CA THR A 104 1.75 17.34 8.46
C THR A 104 0.55 16.39 8.54
N VAL A 105 -0.44 16.73 9.37
CA VAL A 105 -1.66 15.96 9.55
C VAL A 105 -2.77 16.58 8.70
N TYR A 106 -3.44 15.77 7.90
CA TYR A 106 -4.56 16.19 7.07
C TYR A 106 -5.86 15.62 7.62
N PRO A 107 -6.97 16.39 7.56
CA PRO A 107 -8.27 15.89 8.04
C PRO A 107 -8.72 14.61 7.35
N ASP A 108 -8.42 14.49 6.06
CA ASP A 108 -8.70 13.28 5.29
C ASP A 108 -7.48 12.96 4.44
N ILE A 109 -6.59 12.17 4.99
CA ILE A 109 -5.32 11.82 4.34
C ILE A 109 -5.53 11.08 3.01
N PRO A 110 -6.48 10.14 2.86
CA PRO A 110 -6.70 9.51 1.55
C PRO A 110 -7.09 10.49 0.46
N ALA A 111 -7.87 11.54 0.79
CA ALA A 111 -8.27 12.53 -0.20
C ALA A 111 -7.08 13.31 -0.77
N VAL A 112 -6.05 13.53 0.05
CA VAL A 112 -4.82 14.21 -0.37
C VAL A 112 -4.11 13.41 -1.46
N PHE A 113 -4.20 12.09 -1.40
CA PHE A 113 -3.55 11.18 -2.35
C PHE A 113 -4.47 10.65 -3.43
N GLU A 114 -5.75 11.05 -3.44
CA GLU A 114 -6.75 10.49 -4.35
C GLU A 114 -6.31 10.48 -5.82
N LYS A 115 -5.82 11.62 -6.29
CA LYS A 115 -5.36 11.75 -7.67
C LYS A 115 -4.19 10.81 -7.96
N LYS A 116 -3.23 10.76 -7.05
CA LYS A 116 -2.05 9.90 -7.19
C LYS A 116 -2.45 8.43 -7.21
N ILE A 117 -3.36 8.03 -6.32
CA ILE A 117 -3.85 6.65 -6.25
C ILE A 117 -4.51 6.26 -7.57
N LYS A 118 -5.40 7.09 -8.11
CA LYS A 118 -6.04 6.83 -9.40
C LYS A 118 -5.04 6.71 -10.52
N GLU A 119 -4.06 7.61 -10.56
CA GLU A 119 -3.04 7.60 -11.60
C GLU A 119 -2.21 6.32 -11.58
N ILE A 120 -1.74 5.88 -10.42
CA ILE A 120 -0.90 4.68 -10.36
C ILE A 120 -1.69 3.40 -10.64
N VAL A 121 -2.95 3.33 -10.20
CA VAL A 121 -3.80 2.18 -10.50
C VAL A 121 -4.08 2.09 -11.99
N GLU A 122 -4.45 3.22 -12.61
CA GLU A 122 -4.71 3.27 -14.04
C GLU A 122 -3.46 2.92 -14.84
N GLU A 123 -2.32 3.51 -14.48
CA GLU A 123 -1.06 3.25 -15.15
C GLU A 123 -0.64 1.78 -15.03
N ALA A 124 -0.77 1.20 -13.82
CA ALA A 124 -0.45 -0.20 -13.59
C ALA A 124 -1.28 -1.12 -14.47
N HIS A 125 -2.58 -0.87 -14.57
CA HIS A 125 -3.46 -1.68 -15.39
C HIS A 125 -3.14 -1.53 -16.89
N GLN A 126 -2.81 -0.33 -17.33
CA GLN A 126 -2.43 -0.10 -18.73
C GLN A 126 -1.11 -0.78 -19.07
N GLU A 127 -0.11 -0.69 -18.21
CA GLU A 127 1.22 -1.21 -18.50
C GLU A 127 1.33 -2.73 -18.30
N LEU A 128 0.72 -3.27 -17.25
CA LEU A 128 0.88 -4.66 -16.87
C LEU A 128 -0.13 -5.61 -17.49
N GLU A 129 -1.25 -5.10 -18.02
CA GLU A 129 -2.29 -5.91 -18.66
C GLU A 129 -2.25 -5.86 -20.17
N LYS A 130 -1.19 -5.32 -20.74
CA LYS A 130 -1.00 -5.35 -22.19
C LYS A 130 -0.83 -6.79 -22.68
N PRO A 131 -1.43 -7.14 -23.83
CA PRO A 131 -1.24 -8.47 -24.42
C PRO A 131 0.22 -8.74 -24.76
#